data_5bd862b886f71e9a17ed80d1bed9c784
#
_entry.id   5bd862b886f71e9a17ed80d1bed9c784
#
_cell.length_a   1.000
_cell.length_b   1.000
_cell.length_c   1.000
_cell.angle_alpha   90.00
_cell.angle_beta   90.00
_cell.angle_gamma   90.00
#
_symmetry.space_group_name_H-M   'P 1'
#
loop_
_entity.id
_entity.type
_entity.pdbx_description
1 polymer ?
#
loop_
_entity_poly.entity_id
_entity_poly.type
_entity_poly.pdbx_seq_one_letter_code
_entity_poly.pdbx_strand_id
1 'polypeptide(L)'
;GSSKKLSFEDIILSGVADDKGLYLPTSTTLENLSYLTQEDLTYEDFVKTIFIALDKNSAKYVEDLSIYPGFESSPTPTLKEVDEKRYVMELFHGPTKSFKDYALQPLGAIADRRLSELGERGLVIVATSGDTGSAAIQAVKNSKNIDIVVLHPHNKVSEYQRRQMTEVIQDNVLNIAIEGSYDDCQNIVKTLLQNNSFNRKVVSLNSINWLRVMGQTAYYVWLTKQFTSPINIAIPSGNFGNAYSAWFGRENGLPINEIFCASNVNDVLTRFI
;
A
#
# COMPACT_ATOMS: atom_id res chain seq x y z
N GLY A 1 6.77 4.82 -21.80
CA GLY A 1 6.89 3.72 -20.84
C GLY A 1 7.64 2.53 -21.42
N SER A 2 8.22 1.70 -20.57
CA SER A 2 8.89 0.46 -20.98
C SER A 2 7.90 -0.54 -21.55
N SER A 3 8.28 -1.26 -22.61
CA SER A 3 7.52 -2.39 -23.14
C SER A 3 7.78 -3.71 -22.38
N LYS A 4 8.64 -3.68 -21.35
CA LYS A 4 8.98 -4.86 -20.54
C LYS A 4 7.76 -5.33 -19.77
N LYS A 5 7.39 -6.59 -19.97
CA LYS A 5 6.34 -7.26 -19.22
C LYS A 5 6.97 -8.09 -18.12
N LEU A 6 6.40 -8.02 -16.92
CA LEU A 6 6.78 -8.86 -15.77
C LEU A 6 5.62 -9.79 -15.40
N SER A 7 5.96 -10.93 -14.82
CA SER A 7 4.98 -11.81 -14.16
C SER A 7 4.49 -11.18 -12.84
N PHE A 8 3.40 -11.69 -12.29
CA PHE A 8 2.95 -11.29 -10.95
C PHE A 8 4.04 -11.54 -9.92
N GLU A 9 4.72 -12.68 -9.98
CA GLU A 9 5.80 -13.06 -9.09
C GLU A 9 6.97 -12.07 -9.09
N ASP A 10 7.27 -11.47 -10.25
CA ASP A 10 8.33 -10.49 -10.37
C ASP A 10 7.93 -9.13 -9.82
N ILE A 11 6.66 -8.71 -10.02
CA ILE A 11 6.18 -7.42 -9.51
C ILE A 11 5.97 -7.40 -8.00
N ILE A 12 5.80 -8.55 -7.32
CA ILE A 12 5.72 -8.61 -5.86
C ILE A 12 6.92 -7.88 -5.22
N LEU A 13 8.12 -8.14 -5.72
CA LEU A 13 9.36 -7.57 -5.18
C LEU A 13 9.76 -6.26 -5.88
N SER A 14 9.36 -6.07 -7.14
CA SER A 14 9.76 -4.93 -7.97
C SER A 14 8.63 -3.90 -8.09
N GLY A 15 8.63 -2.88 -7.24
CA GLY A 15 7.60 -1.83 -7.30
C GLY A 15 7.80 -0.76 -8.38
N VAL A 16 9.01 -0.65 -8.95
CA VAL A 16 9.38 0.42 -9.88
C VAL A 16 10.01 -0.18 -11.13
N ALA A 17 9.56 0.25 -12.30
CA ALA A 17 10.15 -0.14 -13.58
C ALA A 17 11.50 0.57 -13.82
N ASP A 18 12.32 0.03 -14.74
CA ASP A 18 13.63 0.57 -15.09
C ASP A 18 13.54 2.03 -15.60
N ASP A 19 12.40 2.41 -16.19
CA ASP A 19 12.07 3.77 -16.62
C ASP A 19 11.47 4.65 -15.51
N LYS A 20 11.49 4.18 -14.25
CA LYS A 20 10.92 4.84 -13.05
C LYS A 20 9.38 4.92 -13.06
N GLY A 21 8.72 4.22 -13.99
CA GLY A 21 7.27 4.11 -14.05
C GLY A 21 6.69 3.07 -13.09
N LEU A 22 5.36 3.06 -13.01
CA LEU A 22 4.58 2.06 -12.30
C LEU A 22 4.31 0.88 -13.25
N TYR A 23 4.48 -0.35 -12.76
CA TYR A 23 3.94 -1.52 -13.45
C TYR A 23 2.42 -1.52 -13.36
N LEU A 24 1.77 -1.61 -14.51
CA LEU A 24 0.32 -1.69 -14.62
C LEU A 24 -0.08 -3.02 -15.28
N PRO A 25 -1.25 -3.56 -14.98
CA PRO A 25 -1.76 -4.73 -15.68
C PRO A 25 -1.89 -4.42 -17.19
N THR A 26 -1.61 -5.40 -18.03
CA THR A 26 -1.72 -5.25 -19.51
C THR A 26 -3.16 -5.17 -19.99
N SER A 27 -4.12 -5.63 -19.18
CA SER A 27 -5.55 -5.47 -19.37
C SER A 27 -6.11 -4.80 -18.11
N THR A 28 -6.78 -3.67 -18.29
CA THR A 28 -7.52 -2.97 -17.22
C THR A 28 -8.99 -3.38 -17.16
N THR A 29 -9.42 -4.22 -18.07
CA THR A 29 -10.77 -4.82 -18.03
C THR A 29 -10.76 -5.94 -16.99
N LEU A 30 -10.85 -5.55 -15.75
CA LEU A 30 -11.30 -6.44 -14.71
C LEU A 30 -12.79 -6.67 -14.99
N GLU A 31 -13.14 -7.91 -15.18
CA GLU A 31 -14.54 -8.29 -15.23
C GLU A 31 -15.22 -7.72 -14.00
N ASN A 32 -16.08 -6.78 -14.23
CA ASN A 32 -16.91 -6.00 -13.33
C ASN A 32 -16.78 -6.36 -11.83
N LEU A 33 -15.87 -5.71 -11.09
CA LEU A 33 -15.67 -5.94 -9.64
C LEU A 33 -16.98 -5.84 -8.83
N SER A 34 -18.06 -5.33 -9.42
CA SER A 34 -19.38 -5.23 -8.79
C SER A 34 -19.95 -6.59 -8.38
N TYR A 35 -19.59 -7.70 -9.04
CA TYR A 35 -20.02 -9.03 -8.60
C TYR A 35 -19.44 -9.42 -7.23
N LEU A 36 -18.22 -8.94 -6.89
CA LEU A 36 -17.58 -9.20 -5.60
C LEU A 36 -18.33 -8.54 -4.43
N THR A 37 -19.28 -7.67 -4.71
CA THR A 37 -20.06 -6.99 -3.68
C THR A 37 -21.13 -7.86 -3.02
N GLN A 38 -21.34 -9.11 -3.48
CA GLN A 38 -22.49 -9.94 -3.10
C GLN A 38 -22.19 -11.07 -2.11
N GLU A 39 -20.92 -11.33 -1.76
CA GLU A 39 -20.56 -12.45 -0.92
C GLU A 39 -20.42 -12.05 0.57
N ASP A 40 -20.82 -12.95 1.46
CA ASP A 40 -20.69 -12.78 2.93
C ASP A 40 -19.33 -13.31 3.41
N LEU A 41 -18.26 -12.58 3.04
CA LEU A 41 -16.87 -12.92 3.36
C LEU A 41 -16.36 -12.10 4.55
N THR A 42 -15.39 -12.65 5.28
CA THR A 42 -14.56 -11.79 6.14
C THR A 42 -13.83 -10.76 5.29
N TYR A 43 -13.48 -9.61 5.87
CA TYR A 43 -12.75 -8.59 5.09
C TYR A 43 -11.41 -9.12 4.55
N GLU A 44 -10.72 -9.98 5.30
CA GLU A 44 -9.47 -10.60 4.84
C GLU A 44 -9.70 -11.49 3.62
N ASP A 45 -10.70 -12.38 3.65
CA ASP A 45 -11.03 -13.25 2.52
C ASP A 45 -11.53 -12.45 1.32
N PHE A 46 -12.30 -11.40 1.58
CA PHE A 46 -12.72 -10.45 0.57
C PHE A 46 -11.53 -9.80 -0.15
N VAL A 47 -10.52 -9.33 0.58
CA VAL A 47 -9.29 -8.77 -0.01
C VAL A 47 -8.54 -9.81 -0.82
N LYS A 48 -8.41 -11.05 -0.31
CA LYS A 48 -7.80 -12.17 -1.07
C LYS A 48 -8.53 -12.42 -2.39
N THR A 49 -9.86 -12.45 -2.37
CA THR A 49 -10.67 -12.60 -3.59
C THR A 49 -10.40 -11.48 -4.59
N ILE A 50 -10.26 -10.24 -4.13
CA ILE A 50 -9.90 -9.11 -5.00
C ILE A 50 -8.50 -9.27 -5.60
N PHE A 51 -7.53 -9.71 -4.83
CA PHE A 51 -6.19 -9.97 -5.36
C PHE A 51 -6.25 -11.02 -6.47
N ILE A 52 -6.99 -12.11 -6.28
CA ILE A 52 -7.16 -13.19 -7.26
C ILE A 52 -7.90 -12.69 -8.50
N ALA A 53 -8.93 -11.85 -8.35
CA ALA A 53 -9.65 -11.26 -9.46
C ALA A 53 -8.78 -10.30 -10.29
N LEU A 54 -7.88 -9.56 -9.63
CA LEU A 54 -6.95 -8.64 -10.30
C LEU A 54 -5.80 -9.38 -11.01
N ASP A 55 -5.32 -10.46 -10.42
CA ASP A 55 -4.35 -11.38 -11.05
C ASP A 55 -4.51 -12.78 -10.43
N LYS A 56 -4.99 -13.74 -11.22
CA LYS A 56 -5.21 -15.12 -10.77
C LYS A 56 -3.95 -15.82 -10.22
N ASN A 57 -2.75 -15.39 -10.62
CA ASN A 57 -1.51 -15.93 -10.10
C ASN A 57 -1.25 -15.50 -8.64
N SER A 58 -2.00 -14.51 -8.13
CA SER A 58 -1.93 -14.12 -6.73
C SER A 58 -2.49 -15.19 -5.79
N ALA A 59 -3.39 -16.06 -6.24
CA ALA A 59 -4.01 -17.13 -5.43
C ALA A 59 -2.99 -17.91 -4.62
N LYS A 60 -1.93 -18.37 -5.28
CA LYS A 60 -0.79 -19.07 -4.68
C LYS A 60 -0.17 -18.34 -3.48
N TYR A 61 -0.26 -17.02 -3.44
CA TYR A 61 0.34 -16.18 -2.41
C TYR A 61 -0.61 -15.77 -1.30
N VAL A 62 -1.93 -15.79 -1.55
CA VAL A 62 -2.89 -15.24 -0.59
C VAL A 62 -3.82 -16.26 0.05
N GLU A 63 -4.14 -17.40 -0.60
CA GLU A 63 -5.19 -18.31 -0.15
C GLU A 63 -5.01 -18.79 1.30
N ASP A 64 -3.85 -19.30 1.66
CA ASP A 64 -3.54 -19.84 2.99
C ASP A 64 -2.72 -18.87 3.87
N LEU A 65 -2.60 -17.62 3.47
CA LEU A 65 -1.80 -16.64 4.17
C LEU A 65 -2.69 -15.71 4.99
N SER A 66 -2.34 -15.45 6.25
CA SER A 66 -2.88 -14.28 6.94
C SER A 66 -2.22 -13.03 6.39
N ILE A 67 -3.01 -12.18 5.73
CA ILE A 67 -2.52 -10.96 5.07
C ILE A 67 -2.68 -9.70 5.94
N TYR A 68 -3.29 -9.83 7.13
CA TYR A 68 -3.44 -8.76 8.11
C TYR A 68 -2.92 -9.13 9.51
N PRO A 69 -1.72 -9.71 9.65
CA PRO A 69 -1.23 -10.24 10.92
C PRO A 69 -0.98 -9.18 12.00
N GLY A 70 -0.90 -7.90 11.62
CA GLY A 70 -0.67 -6.80 12.55
C GLY A 70 -1.94 -6.13 13.11
N PHE A 71 -3.13 -6.56 12.66
CA PHE A 71 -4.38 -6.01 13.19
C PHE A 71 -4.76 -6.76 14.48
N GLU A 72 -5.01 -6.02 15.54
CA GLU A 72 -5.43 -6.58 16.85
C GLU A 72 -6.91 -7.00 16.84
N SER A 73 -7.69 -6.44 15.93
CA SER A 73 -9.10 -6.73 15.71
C SER A 73 -9.36 -6.98 14.22
N SER A 74 -10.62 -7.19 13.85
CA SER A 74 -10.96 -7.32 12.42
C SER A 74 -10.43 -6.15 11.60
N PRO A 75 -9.79 -6.39 10.45
CA PRO A 75 -9.35 -5.34 9.52
C PRO A 75 -10.50 -4.68 8.76
N THR A 76 -11.76 -5.06 9.02
CA THR A 76 -12.92 -4.48 8.33
C THR A 76 -12.97 -2.97 8.54
N PRO A 77 -13.02 -2.16 7.47
CA PRO A 77 -13.23 -0.72 7.61
C PRO A 77 -14.54 -0.41 8.33
N THR A 78 -14.59 0.68 9.04
CA THR A 78 -15.82 1.14 9.69
C THR A 78 -16.41 2.31 8.88
N LEU A 79 -17.70 2.26 8.61
CA LEU A 79 -18.41 3.36 7.96
C LEU A 79 -19.27 4.09 9.00
N LYS A 80 -18.93 5.35 9.27
CA LYS A 80 -19.68 6.20 10.19
C LYS A 80 -20.52 7.21 9.45
N GLU A 81 -21.80 7.22 9.72
CA GLU A 81 -22.71 8.27 9.28
C GLU A 81 -22.45 9.57 10.05
N VAL A 82 -22.28 10.65 9.30
CA VAL A 82 -22.13 12.01 9.85
C VAL A 82 -23.49 12.72 9.82
N ASP A 83 -24.21 12.53 8.72
CA ASP A 83 -25.59 12.97 8.53
C ASP A 83 -26.23 12.14 7.40
N GLU A 84 -27.48 12.42 7.06
CA GLU A 84 -28.31 11.66 6.09
C GLU A 84 -27.63 11.34 4.74
N LYS A 85 -26.58 12.07 4.36
CA LYS A 85 -25.92 11.94 3.04
C LYS A 85 -24.41 11.87 3.10
N ARG A 86 -23.80 12.04 4.28
CA ARG A 86 -22.34 12.07 4.43
C ARG A 86 -21.87 10.99 5.40
N TYR A 87 -20.87 10.28 4.96
CA TYR A 87 -20.25 9.18 5.69
C TYR A 87 -18.75 9.37 5.77
N VAL A 88 -18.14 8.83 6.81
CA VAL A 88 -16.69 8.74 6.96
C VAL A 88 -16.32 7.28 6.99
N MET A 89 -15.52 6.84 6.02
CA MET A 89 -14.87 5.54 6.06
C MET A 89 -13.60 5.64 6.90
N GLU A 90 -13.62 4.99 8.06
CA GLU A 90 -12.50 4.97 8.99
C GLU A 90 -11.51 3.86 8.59
N LEU A 91 -10.27 4.24 8.30
CA LEU A 91 -9.17 3.34 7.90
C LEU A 91 -7.99 3.41 8.88
N PHE A 92 -8.26 3.71 10.16
CA PHE A 92 -7.24 3.88 11.20
C PHE A 92 -7.27 2.78 12.28
N HIS A 93 -7.83 1.62 11.97
CA HIS A 93 -7.93 0.50 12.93
C HIS A 93 -6.70 -0.43 12.89
N GLY A 94 -5.78 -0.21 11.96
CA GLY A 94 -4.53 -0.95 11.87
C GLY A 94 -3.47 -0.51 12.88
N PRO A 95 -2.32 -1.18 12.93
CA PRO A 95 -1.28 -1.00 13.94
C PRO A 95 -0.67 0.41 13.94
N THR A 96 -0.65 1.12 12.81
CA THR A 96 -0.10 2.48 12.74
C THR A 96 -1.16 3.58 12.72
N LYS A 97 -2.44 3.21 12.83
CA LYS A 97 -3.56 4.14 12.73
C LYS A 97 -3.60 4.91 11.40
N SER A 98 -3.06 4.31 10.34
CA SER A 98 -3.02 4.87 8.99
C SER A 98 -3.66 3.91 7.99
N PHE A 99 -4.35 4.45 6.98
CA PHE A 99 -4.92 3.66 5.87
C PHE A 99 -3.85 2.81 5.13
N LYS A 100 -2.58 3.16 5.29
CA LYS A 100 -1.45 2.44 4.67
C LYS A 100 -1.31 1.01 5.19
N ASP A 101 -1.76 0.73 6.41
CA ASP A 101 -1.78 -0.61 6.98
C ASP A 101 -2.57 -1.59 6.10
N TYR A 102 -3.69 -1.14 5.53
CA TYR A 102 -4.57 -1.95 4.69
C TYR A 102 -3.91 -2.44 3.39
N ALA A 103 -2.89 -1.75 2.93
CA ALA A 103 -2.16 -2.14 1.72
C ALA A 103 -0.77 -2.73 2.02
N LEU A 104 -0.09 -2.22 3.04
CA LEU A 104 1.27 -2.66 3.36
C LEU A 104 1.31 -4.00 4.10
N GLN A 105 0.30 -4.32 4.93
CA GLN A 105 0.22 -5.62 5.57
C GLN A 105 0.15 -6.76 4.53
N PRO A 106 -0.80 -6.75 3.57
CA PRO A 106 -0.83 -7.76 2.52
C PRO A 106 0.47 -7.81 1.70
N LEU A 107 0.99 -6.65 1.30
CA LEU A 107 2.22 -6.58 0.50
C LEU A 107 3.42 -7.19 1.24
N GLY A 108 3.60 -6.88 2.52
CA GLY A 108 4.67 -7.44 3.34
C GLY A 108 4.57 -8.95 3.48
N ALA A 109 3.37 -9.47 3.76
CA ALA A 109 3.11 -10.90 3.90
C ALA A 109 3.36 -11.67 2.58
N ILE A 110 2.88 -11.13 1.46
CA ILE A 110 3.08 -11.72 0.12
C ILE A 110 4.56 -11.69 -0.27
N ALA A 111 5.26 -10.58 0.00
CA ALA A 111 6.69 -10.45 -0.30
C ALA A 111 7.55 -11.42 0.53
N ASP A 112 7.23 -11.57 1.82
CA ASP A 112 7.92 -12.53 2.69
C ASP A 112 7.76 -13.97 2.20
N ARG A 113 6.53 -14.36 1.83
CA ARG A 113 6.24 -15.67 1.23
C ARG A 113 7.03 -15.88 -0.07
N ARG A 114 7.05 -14.87 -0.95
CA ARG A 114 7.80 -14.96 -2.20
C ARG A 114 9.30 -15.16 -1.98
N LEU A 115 9.90 -14.43 -1.06
CA LEU A 115 11.31 -14.58 -0.71
C LEU A 115 11.61 -15.94 -0.09
N SER A 116 10.72 -16.45 0.75
CA SER A 116 10.82 -17.80 1.31
C SER A 116 10.84 -18.87 0.23
N GLU A 117 10.00 -18.78 -0.80
CA GLU A 117 9.99 -19.68 -1.95
C GLU A 117 11.30 -19.63 -2.75
N LEU A 118 11.91 -18.46 -2.86
CA LEU A 118 13.18 -18.27 -3.56
C LEU A 118 14.39 -18.71 -2.72
N GLY A 119 14.23 -18.93 -1.41
CA GLY A 119 15.34 -19.12 -0.49
C GLY A 119 16.23 -17.88 -0.36
N GLU A 120 15.66 -16.68 -0.64
CA GLU A 120 16.37 -15.40 -0.65
C GLU A 120 15.99 -14.52 0.54
N ARG A 121 16.86 -13.57 0.85
CA ARG A 121 16.55 -12.48 1.79
C ARG A 121 16.37 -11.16 1.04
N GLY A 122 15.34 -10.42 1.44
CA GLY A 122 15.02 -9.10 0.90
C GLY A 122 15.52 -7.97 1.81
N LEU A 123 15.75 -6.82 1.20
CA LEU A 123 16.04 -5.56 1.87
C LEU A 123 15.06 -4.50 1.38
N VAL A 124 14.33 -3.93 2.32
CA VAL A 124 13.49 -2.75 2.10
C VAL A 124 14.26 -1.52 2.56
N ILE A 125 14.40 -0.52 1.71
CA ILE A 125 14.95 0.80 2.09
C ILE A 125 13.91 1.87 1.77
N VAL A 126 13.47 2.60 2.78
CA VAL A 126 12.39 3.59 2.68
C VAL A 126 12.83 4.93 3.25
N ALA A 127 12.69 5.99 2.44
CA ALA A 127 12.64 7.35 2.99
C ALA A 127 11.20 7.69 3.35
N THR A 128 10.99 8.24 4.54
CA THR A 128 9.65 8.58 5.02
C THR A 128 9.60 9.95 5.68
N SER A 129 8.46 10.62 5.52
CA SER A 129 8.10 11.81 6.30
C SER A 129 7.12 11.48 7.45
N GLY A 130 6.83 10.18 7.67
CA GLY A 130 5.91 9.74 8.74
C GLY A 130 5.29 8.38 8.50
N ASP A 131 4.01 8.33 8.18
CA ASP A 131 3.15 7.11 8.19
C ASP A 131 3.62 5.95 7.31
N THR A 132 4.29 6.22 6.19
CA THR A 132 4.74 5.12 5.31
C THR A 132 5.84 4.29 5.97
N GLY A 133 6.75 4.93 6.71
CA GLY A 133 7.81 4.24 7.43
C GLY A 133 7.26 3.33 8.52
N SER A 134 6.39 3.86 9.38
CA SER A 134 5.77 3.09 10.47
C SER A 134 4.94 1.92 9.94
N ALA A 135 4.12 2.14 8.89
CA ALA A 135 3.31 1.09 8.29
C ALA A 135 4.18 0.02 7.58
N ALA A 136 5.28 0.40 6.93
CA ALA A 136 6.23 -0.55 6.34
C ALA A 136 6.93 -1.40 7.40
N ILE A 137 7.37 -0.79 8.51
CA ILE A 137 7.94 -1.52 9.66
C ILE A 137 6.94 -2.54 10.18
N GLN A 138 5.71 -2.11 10.47
CA GLN A 138 4.67 -3.01 11.01
C GLN A 138 4.34 -4.16 10.05
N ALA A 139 4.43 -3.94 8.74
CA ALA A 139 4.17 -4.97 7.74
C ALA A 139 5.25 -6.08 7.71
N VAL A 140 6.50 -5.76 8.10
CA VAL A 140 7.62 -6.70 7.94
C VAL A 140 8.40 -6.99 9.23
N LYS A 141 8.06 -6.38 10.36
CA LYS A 141 8.79 -6.54 11.63
C LYS A 141 8.92 -7.99 12.11
N ASN A 142 7.98 -8.85 11.75
CA ASN A 142 7.98 -10.27 12.10
C ASN A 142 8.44 -11.16 10.93
N SER A 143 8.85 -10.58 9.81
CA SER A 143 9.36 -11.33 8.67
C SER A 143 10.69 -11.99 8.98
N LYS A 144 10.88 -13.23 8.52
CA LYS A 144 12.16 -13.94 8.60
C LYS A 144 13.06 -13.68 7.39
N ASN A 145 12.47 -13.18 6.31
CA ASN A 145 13.16 -13.03 5.03
C ASN A 145 13.34 -11.57 4.62
N ILE A 146 12.77 -10.61 5.35
CA ILE A 146 12.85 -9.17 5.00
C ILE A 146 13.53 -8.40 6.12
N ASP A 147 14.59 -7.66 5.76
CA ASP A 147 15.16 -6.61 6.59
C ASP A 147 14.64 -5.25 6.10
N ILE A 148 14.43 -4.30 7.00
CA ILE A 148 13.97 -2.96 6.66
C ILE A 148 14.86 -1.88 7.25
N VAL A 149 15.25 -0.93 6.39
CA VAL A 149 15.94 0.30 6.78
C VAL A 149 15.04 1.49 6.48
N VAL A 150 14.72 2.27 7.50
CA VAL A 150 13.89 3.47 7.38
C VAL A 150 14.73 4.71 7.65
N LEU A 151 14.78 5.60 6.68
CA LEU A 151 15.42 6.91 6.79
C LEU A 151 14.34 7.97 6.98
N HIS A 152 14.50 8.80 8.00
CA HIS A 152 13.61 9.93 8.25
C HIS A 152 14.39 11.18 8.64
N PRO A 153 13.89 12.39 8.32
CA PRO A 153 14.59 13.61 8.69
C PRO A 153 14.52 13.83 10.21
N HIS A 154 15.69 14.09 10.81
CA HIS A 154 15.81 14.33 12.24
C HIS A 154 14.97 15.54 12.66
N ASN A 155 14.15 15.38 13.70
CA ASN A 155 13.27 16.42 14.27
C ASN A 155 12.27 17.07 13.26
N LYS A 156 12.01 16.43 12.11
CA LYS A 156 11.06 16.94 11.09
C LYS A 156 9.89 15.98 10.79
N VAL A 157 9.73 14.97 11.63
CA VAL A 157 8.50 14.13 11.68
C VAL A 157 7.81 14.39 13.02
N SER A 158 6.50 14.17 13.10
CA SER A 158 5.79 14.32 14.36
C SER A 158 6.31 13.33 15.41
N GLU A 159 6.27 13.71 16.68
CA GLU A 159 6.74 12.83 17.78
C GLU A 159 5.97 11.50 17.80
N TYR A 160 4.67 11.54 17.49
CA TYR A 160 3.84 10.35 17.39
C TYR A 160 4.34 9.38 16.30
N GLN A 161 4.57 9.89 15.09
CA GLN A 161 5.07 9.09 13.98
C GLN A 161 6.49 8.58 14.22
N ARG A 162 7.34 9.42 14.85
CA ARG A 162 8.70 9.02 15.23
C ARG A 162 8.65 7.82 16.18
N ARG A 163 7.83 7.88 17.23
CA ARG A 163 7.67 6.78 18.18
C ARG A 163 7.16 5.51 17.52
N GLN A 164 6.17 5.59 16.66
CA GLN A 164 5.67 4.42 15.92
C GLN A 164 6.76 3.69 15.11
N MET A 165 7.81 4.39 14.67
CA MET A 165 8.94 3.79 13.98
C MET A 165 10.00 3.27 14.95
N THR A 166 10.37 4.06 15.97
CA THR A 166 11.54 3.81 16.82
C THR A 166 11.25 2.91 18.02
N GLU A 167 10.01 2.72 18.41
CA GLU A 167 9.63 1.80 19.49
C GLU A 167 9.57 0.34 19.04
N VAL A 168 9.62 0.08 17.73
CA VAL A 168 9.72 -1.29 17.19
C VAL A 168 11.19 -1.71 17.23
N ILE A 169 11.55 -2.51 18.23
CA ILE A 169 12.88 -3.05 18.41
C ILE A 169 12.87 -4.51 17.94
N GLN A 170 13.39 -4.74 16.75
CA GLN A 170 13.51 -6.06 16.13
C GLN A 170 14.83 -6.14 15.34
N ASP A 171 15.44 -7.32 15.27
CA ASP A 171 16.75 -7.53 14.63
C ASP A 171 16.75 -7.18 13.14
N ASN A 172 15.58 -7.25 12.48
CA ASN A 172 15.40 -6.94 11.08
C ASN A 172 14.96 -5.50 10.80
N VAL A 173 14.89 -4.62 11.83
CA VAL A 173 14.41 -3.24 11.70
C VAL A 173 15.50 -2.26 12.09
N LEU A 174 15.88 -1.38 11.17
CA LEU A 174 16.83 -0.30 11.40
C LEU A 174 16.21 1.06 11.06
N ASN A 175 16.17 1.96 12.03
CA ASN A 175 15.76 3.36 11.86
C ASN A 175 16.97 4.27 11.88
N ILE A 176 17.08 5.18 10.91
CA ILE A 176 18.16 6.15 10.79
C ILE A 176 17.57 7.55 10.66
N ALA A 177 17.85 8.39 11.65
CA ALA A 177 17.54 9.81 11.60
C ALA A 177 18.64 10.56 10.83
N ILE A 178 18.26 11.27 9.77
CA ILE A 178 19.18 12.03 8.91
C ILE A 178 19.11 13.52 9.28
N GLU A 179 20.25 14.11 9.51
CA GLU A 179 20.40 15.57 9.64
C GLU A 179 20.20 16.21 8.26
N GLY A 180 18.95 16.49 7.90
CA GLY A 180 18.60 16.98 6.57
C GLY A 180 17.08 17.12 6.39
N SER A 181 16.68 17.18 5.14
CA SER A 181 15.28 17.21 4.71
C SER A 181 14.77 15.81 4.31
N TYR A 182 13.48 15.70 4.04
CA TYR A 182 12.91 14.49 3.43
C TYR A 182 13.53 14.19 2.05
N ASP A 183 13.83 15.23 1.28
CA ASP A 183 14.46 15.08 -0.03
C ASP A 183 15.89 14.52 0.08
N ASP A 184 16.62 14.90 1.14
CA ASP A 184 17.95 14.33 1.42
C ASP A 184 17.82 12.84 1.72
N CYS A 185 16.85 12.43 2.54
CA CYS A 185 16.56 11.01 2.78
C CYS A 185 16.25 10.26 1.50
N GLN A 186 15.42 10.85 0.61
CA GLN A 186 15.09 10.24 -0.68
C GLN A 186 16.32 10.12 -1.60
N ASN A 187 17.19 11.12 -1.62
CA ASN A 187 18.41 11.10 -2.45
C ASN A 187 19.38 10.03 -1.96
N ILE A 188 19.51 9.85 -0.63
CA ILE A 188 20.31 8.77 -0.04
C ILE A 188 19.75 7.42 -0.49
N VAL A 189 18.44 7.19 -0.36
CA VAL A 189 17.79 5.93 -0.78
C VAL A 189 18.04 5.67 -2.26
N LYS A 190 17.84 6.68 -3.14
CA LYS A 190 18.09 6.53 -4.58
C LYS A 190 19.55 6.14 -4.88
N THR A 191 20.50 6.79 -4.20
CA THR A 191 21.93 6.50 -4.36
C THR A 191 22.28 5.08 -3.91
N LEU A 192 21.76 4.65 -2.77
CA LEU A 192 21.95 3.30 -2.26
C LEU A 192 21.39 2.24 -3.21
N LEU A 193 20.19 2.47 -3.75
CA LEU A 193 19.55 1.54 -4.69
C LEU A 193 20.27 1.50 -6.06
N GLN A 194 20.82 2.61 -6.52
CA GLN A 194 21.59 2.66 -7.78
C GLN A 194 22.93 1.90 -7.67
N ASN A 195 23.59 2.01 -6.55
CA ASN A 195 24.89 1.37 -6.34
C ASN A 195 24.77 -0.15 -6.11
N ASN A 196 23.59 -0.64 -5.78
CA ASN A 196 23.20 -2.05 -5.61
C ASN A 196 24.30 -2.96 -5.05
N SER A 197 25.00 -2.48 -4.02
CA SER A 197 26.12 -3.19 -3.36
C SER A 197 25.62 -4.18 -2.28
N PHE A 198 24.32 -4.34 -2.17
CA PHE A 198 23.69 -5.23 -1.18
C PHE A 198 23.67 -6.66 -1.71
N ASN A 199 24.19 -7.60 -0.94
CA ASN A 199 23.99 -9.04 -1.19
C ASN A 199 22.59 -9.48 -0.76
N ARG A 200 21.56 -8.76 -1.20
CA ARG A 200 20.16 -8.96 -0.87
C ARG A 200 19.26 -8.46 -2.00
N LYS A 201 18.09 -9.08 -2.14
CA LYS A 201 17.09 -8.63 -3.10
C LYS A 201 16.43 -7.35 -2.60
N VAL A 202 16.47 -6.29 -3.38
CA VAL A 202 15.75 -5.06 -3.04
C VAL A 202 14.25 -5.30 -3.19
N VAL A 203 13.49 -5.01 -2.13
CA VAL A 203 12.02 -5.11 -2.10
C VAL A 203 11.44 -3.71 -2.00
N SER A 204 10.53 -3.37 -2.90
CA SER A 204 9.88 -2.06 -2.91
C SER A 204 8.54 -2.09 -2.21
N LEU A 205 8.44 -1.40 -1.07
CA LEU A 205 7.17 -1.12 -0.37
C LEU A 205 6.64 0.30 -0.66
N ASN A 206 7.05 0.90 -1.78
CA ASN A 206 6.69 2.27 -2.16
C ASN A 206 5.22 2.41 -2.57
N SER A 207 4.72 3.67 -2.57
CA SER A 207 3.35 4.00 -2.99
C SER A 207 3.02 3.62 -4.44
N ILE A 208 4.04 3.39 -5.26
CA ILE A 208 3.94 2.99 -6.67
C ILE A 208 4.07 1.48 -6.90
N ASN A 209 4.07 0.65 -5.86
CA ASN A 209 3.96 -0.79 -6.02
C ASN A 209 2.50 -1.18 -6.36
N TRP A 210 2.31 -1.96 -7.43
CA TRP A 210 0.99 -2.37 -7.90
C TRP A 210 0.17 -3.11 -6.81
N LEU A 211 0.80 -3.95 -6.00
CA LEU A 211 0.11 -4.66 -4.91
C LEU A 211 -0.48 -3.68 -3.87
N ARG A 212 0.14 -2.50 -3.69
CA ARG A 212 -0.45 -1.46 -2.84
C ARG A 212 -1.72 -0.89 -3.43
N VAL A 213 -1.75 -0.68 -4.75
CA VAL A 213 -2.97 -0.25 -5.46
C VAL A 213 -4.05 -1.30 -5.30
N MET A 214 -3.73 -2.59 -5.47
CA MET A 214 -4.67 -3.69 -5.27
C MET A 214 -5.26 -3.67 -3.86
N GLY A 215 -4.42 -3.62 -2.82
CA GLY A 215 -4.86 -3.57 -1.43
C GLY A 215 -5.69 -2.32 -1.09
N GLN A 216 -5.39 -1.18 -1.73
CA GLN A 216 -6.20 0.04 -1.57
C GLN A 216 -7.51 -0.03 -2.36
N THR A 217 -7.53 -0.62 -3.53
CA THR A 217 -8.77 -0.83 -4.30
C THR A 217 -9.77 -1.67 -3.50
N ALA A 218 -9.28 -2.62 -2.71
CA ALA A 218 -10.13 -3.52 -1.93
C ALA A 218 -11.08 -2.78 -0.97
N TYR A 219 -10.64 -1.77 -0.24
CA TYR A 219 -11.56 -1.04 0.64
C TYR A 219 -12.54 -0.15 -0.13
N TYR A 220 -12.27 0.24 -1.36
CA TYR A 220 -13.27 0.91 -2.21
C TYR A 220 -14.32 -0.07 -2.74
N VAL A 221 -13.92 -1.29 -3.10
CA VAL A 221 -14.89 -2.36 -3.42
C VAL A 221 -15.78 -2.63 -2.21
N TRP A 222 -15.20 -2.74 -1.00
CA TRP A 222 -15.96 -2.90 0.23
C TRP A 222 -16.88 -1.69 0.50
N LEU A 223 -16.39 -0.47 0.32
CA LEU A 223 -17.16 0.75 0.53
C LEU A 223 -18.40 0.80 -0.37
N THR A 224 -18.24 0.52 -1.67
CA THR A 224 -19.35 0.58 -2.62
C THR A 224 -20.43 -0.46 -2.33
N LYS A 225 -20.08 -1.58 -1.67
CA LYS A 225 -21.03 -2.59 -1.20
C LYS A 225 -22.00 -2.06 -0.14
N GLN A 226 -21.66 -0.98 0.57
CA GLN A 226 -22.52 -0.42 1.63
C GLN A 226 -23.65 0.46 1.07
N PHE A 227 -23.68 0.73 -0.24
CA PHE A 227 -24.63 1.62 -0.87
C PHE A 227 -25.34 0.96 -2.03
N THR A 228 -26.61 1.33 -2.24
CA THR A 228 -27.44 0.83 -3.36
C THR A 228 -27.36 1.70 -4.62
N SER A 229 -26.74 2.87 -4.53
CA SER A 229 -26.57 3.84 -5.62
C SER A 229 -25.11 4.34 -5.71
N PRO A 230 -24.68 4.86 -6.86
CA PRO A 230 -23.34 5.41 -7.01
C PRO A 230 -23.04 6.51 -5.97
N ILE A 231 -21.80 6.52 -5.48
CA ILE A 231 -21.34 7.42 -4.44
C ILE A 231 -20.28 8.40 -4.96
N ASN A 232 -20.19 9.58 -4.33
CA ASN A 232 -19.07 10.48 -4.47
C ASN A 232 -18.07 10.24 -3.36
N ILE A 233 -16.78 10.32 -3.65
CA ILE A 233 -15.71 10.07 -2.68
C ILE A 233 -14.81 11.29 -2.57
N ALA A 234 -14.57 11.79 -1.35
CA ALA A 234 -13.57 12.79 -1.07
C ALA A 234 -12.34 12.17 -0.40
N ILE A 235 -11.16 12.41 -0.97
CA ILE A 235 -9.90 11.76 -0.56
C ILE A 235 -8.83 12.84 -0.38
N PRO A 236 -8.07 12.86 0.74
CA PRO A 236 -6.87 13.67 0.85
C PRO A 236 -5.85 13.29 -0.23
N SER A 237 -5.25 14.28 -0.92
CA SER A 237 -4.36 14.06 -2.06
C SER A 237 -3.17 13.15 -1.74
N GLY A 238 -2.42 13.45 -0.67
CA GLY A 238 -1.20 12.71 -0.34
C GLY A 238 -0.28 12.49 -1.56
N ASN A 239 0.22 11.26 -1.73
CA ASN A 239 1.00 10.85 -2.92
C ASN A 239 0.11 10.30 -4.05
N PHE A 240 -1.15 10.59 -4.05
CA PHE A 240 -2.16 10.20 -5.05
C PHE A 240 -2.45 8.68 -5.15
N GLY A 241 -1.71 7.82 -4.50
CA GLY A 241 -1.92 6.36 -4.55
C GLY A 241 -3.33 5.94 -4.13
N ASN A 242 -3.87 6.59 -3.08
CA ASN A 242 -5.22 6.34 -2.59
C ASN A 242 -6.28 6.79 -3.61
N ALA A 243 -6.16 8.01 -4.15
CA ALA A 243 -7.07 8.52 -5.17
C ALA A 243 -6.98 7.69 -6.48
N TYR A 244 -5.78 7.29 -6.87
CA TYR A 244 -5.57 6.40 -8.01
C TYR A 244 -6.30 5.06 -7.83
N SER A 245 -6.27 4.49 -6.63
CA SER A 245 -6.97 3.23 -6.34
C SER A 245 -8.50 3.36 -6.44
N ALA A 246 -9.06 4.50 -6.03
CA ALA A 246 -10.48 4.81 -6.21
C ALA A 246 -10.82 4.98 -7.70
N TRP A 247 -10.00 5.74 -8.42
CA TRP A 247 -10.15 5.93 -9.88
C TRP A 247 -10.05 4.60 -10.62
N PHE A 248 -9.06 3.78 -10.29
CA PHE A 248 -8.90 2.45 -10.87
C PHE A 248 -10.14 1.58 -10.64
N GLY A 249 -10.69 1.58 -9.42
CA GLY A 249 -11.94 0.89 -9.11
C GLY A 249 -13.11 1.37 -9.96
N ARG A 250 -13.27 2.69 -10.12
CA ARG A 250 -14.31 3.30 -10.97
C ARG A 250 -14.21 2.87 -12.42
N GLU A 251 -13.01 2.95 -13.01
CA GLU A 251 -12.77 2.53 -14.39
C GLU A 251 -13.02 1.02 -14.62
N ASN A 252 -13.03 0.25 -13.53
CA ASN A 252 -13.31 -1.18 -13.55
C ASN A 252 -14.71 -1.53 -13.02
N GLY A 253 -15.64 -0.58 -13.01
CA GLY A 253 -17.06 -0.80 -12.81
C GLY A 253 -17.58 -0.61 -11.39
N LEU A 254 -16.78 -0.11 -10.45
CA LEU A 254 -17.33 0.28 -9.15
C LEU A 254 -18.30 1.47 -9.29
N PRO A 255 -19.42 1.47 -8.57
CA PRO A 255 -20.41 2.55 -8.61
C PRO A 255 -19.90 3.81 -7.89
N ILE A 256 -18.82 4.37 -8.40
CA ILE A 256 -18.23 5.63 -7.96
C ILE A 256 -18.54 6.68 -9.03
N ASN A 257 -19.22 7.75 -8.65
CA ASN A 257 -19.60 8.83 -9.55
C ASN A 257 -18.43 9.84 -9.67
N GLU A 258 -18.13 10.59 -8.64
CA GLU A 258 -17.06 11.59 -8.63
C GLU A 258 -16.03 11.32 -7.55
N ILE A 259 -14.76 11.66 -7.84
CA ILE A 259 -13.64 11.57 -6.90
C ILE A 259 -13.07 12.95 -6.70
N PHE A 260 -13.21 13.48 -5.49
CA PHE A 260 -12.69 14.78 -5.08
C PHE A 260 -11.35 14.59 -4.36
N CYS A 261 -10.28 15.09 -4.95
CA CYS A 261 -8.94 15.04 -4.33
C CYS A 261 -8.70 16.33 -3.55
N ALA A 262 -8.85 16.26 -2.23
CA ALA A 262 -8.64 17.41 -1.36
C ALA A 262 -7.14 17.68 -1.17
N SER A 263 -6.67 18.86 -1.57
CA SER A 263 -5.31 19.32 -1.33
C SER A 263 -5.26 20.43 -0.26
N ASN A 264 -4.12 20.57 0.40
CA ASN A 264 -3.81 21.71 1.26
C ASN A 264 -3.08 22.80 0.46
N VAL A 265 -2.33 23.66 1.14
CA VAL A 265 -1.51 24.71 0.48
C VAL A 265 -0.47 24.18 -0.50
N ASN A 266 -0.10 22.90 -0.41
CA ASN A 266 0.68 22.20 -1.42
C ASN A 266 -0.26 21.67 -2.51
N ASP A 267 -0.61 22.53 -3.45
CA ASP A 267 -1.60 22.33 -4.50
C ASP A 267 -0.98 21.93 -5.86
N VAL A 268 0.25 21.39 -5.85
CA VAL A 268 0.98 21.04 -7.10
C VAL A 268 0.12 20.17 -8.01
N LEU A 269 -0.61 19.21 -7.45
CA LEU A 269 -1.47 18.32 -8.23
C LEU A 269 -2.70 19.06 -8.81
N THR A 270 -3.27 20.02 -8.09
CA THR A 270 -4.37 20.85 -8.59
C THR A 270 -3.93 21.69 -9.80
N ARG A 271 -2.66 22.09 -9.85
CA ARG A 271 -2.09 22.85 -10.98
C ARG A 271 -1.65 21.96 -12.14
N PHE A 272 -1.55 20.65 -11.91
CA PHE A 272 -1.15 19.68 -12.92
C PHE A 272 -2.35 19.15 -13.73
N ILE A 273 -3.53 19.09 -13.12
CA ILE A 273 -4.79 18.64 -13.75
C ILE A 273 -5.48 19.84 -14.44
#